data_f9fb8fbfae6f64801d2f2e07c0cc693a
#
_entry.id   f9fb8fbfae6f64801d2f2e07c0cc693a
#
_cell.length_a   1.000
_cell.length_b   1.000
_cell.length_c   1.000
_cell.angle_alpha   90.00
_cell.angle_beta   90.00
_cell.angle_gamma   90.00
#
_symmetry.space_group_name_H-M   'P 1'
#
loop_
_entity.id
_entity.type
_entity.pdbx_description
1 polymer ?
#
loop_
_entity_poly.entity_id
_entity_poly.type
_entity_poly.pdbx_seq_one_letter_code
_entity_poly.pdbx_strand_id
1 'polypeptide(L)'
;MNSKQFFNETKQAVIKWACEHPMLALMILLAIAGVIMLLQGCDSGVALATVLVAGTDGGKHVVDGPVTTDVTHELPDDFLLNEVDKQIVKIRPMATPIDQISRSAKSKHSGSMVVDYYQVDTKPTVSTVVHYTYDQTQGRGKLECTNADIFDVSDTMLVTGQTGFDEWGSPTDQALVAYVCEKSNGVLYIVGVNGSILDDATGVILNIPEGTKLVRMGRAATELDVQTAQFEAMPHKASNFCQIFKMQVEQSTLQRLQNKEVGWTLSDQEEAAVYDMRLGMEKNFLFGVKRRIYDTLKHEWVMTTGGIWNQAGKQMSYTAGEFNEDVVVDIMREAFTGNAGSKRKILIGGSEFIGRLNKLTYSKVVSAGETVVKWGIDFTEMRSKFGKLHVLLSEVFDECGHADDAMIIDPEYLQKYSHLPFGAESLDLKASGQRNTDALVLTEASCLVLRYPKAHMRIVKEG
;
A
#
# COMPACT_ATOMS: atom_id res chain seq x y z
N MET A 1 38.55 41.16 42.61
CA MET A 1 37.64 41.14 41.42
C MET A 1 37.50 39.68 40.98
N ASN A 2 36.30 39.15 40.97
CA ASN A 2 36.06 37.71 40.82
C ASN A 2 36.21 37.32 39.32
N SER A 3 37.00 36.33 38.99
CA SER A 3 37.33 35.87 37.64
C SER A 3 36.07 35.70 36.73
N LYS A 4 34.95 35.35 37.30
CA LYS A 4 33.66 35.23 36.59
C LYS A 4 33.06 36.59 36.19
N GLN A 5 33.30 37.64 36.95
CA GLN A 5 32.81 38.98 36.68
C GLN A 5 33.59 39.63 35.55
N PHE A 6 34.90 39.50 35.57
CA PHE A 6 35.78 39.93 34.48
C PHE A 6 35.46 39.23 33.14
N PHE A 7 35.16 37.91 33.17
CA PHE A 7 34.80 37.15 31.99
C PHE A 7 33.47 37.57 31.38
N ASN A 8 32.48 37.92 32.22
CA ASN A 8 31.17 38.38 31.74
C ASN A 8 31.24 39.82 31.17
N GLU A 9 32.00 40.71 31.78
CA GLU A 9 32.21 42.09 31.26
C GLU A 9 32.94 42.08 29.92
N THR A 10 33.99 41.23 29.77
CA THR A 10 34.72 41.06 28.51
C THR A 10 33.84 40.49 27.42
N LYS A 11 32.99 39.49 27.75
CA LYS A 11 32.06 38.88 26.81
C LYS A 11 31.01 39.89 26.29
N GLN A 12 30.46 40.75 27.21
CA GLN A 12 29.51 41.78 26.79
C GLN A 12 30.15 42.88 25.94
N ALA A 13 31.38 43.27 26.26
CA ALA A 13 32.13 44.23 25.47
C ALA A 13 32.43 43.74 24.06
N VAL A 14 32.79 42.47 23.91
CA VAL A 14 33.03 41.81 22.58
C VAL A 14 31.75 41.72 21.77
N ILE A 15 30.63 41.34 22.40
CA ILE A 15 29.33 41.29 21.71
C ILE A 15 28.88 42.66 21.24
N LYS A 16 29.03 43.68 22.09
CA LYS A 16 28.68 45.06 21.73
C LYS A 16 29.52 45.57 20.55
N TRP A 17 30.85 45.34 20.63
CA TRP A 17 31.76 45.73 19.55
C TRP A 17 31.43 45.01 18.23
N ALA A 18 31.09 43.71 18.27
CA ALA A 18 30.69 42.96 17.09
C ALA A 18 29.36 43.44 16.46
N CYS A 19 28.42 43.94 17.27
CA CYS A 19 27.18 44.53 16.77
C CYS A 19 27.42 45.95 16.17
N GLU A 20 28.41 46.70 16.66
CA GLU A 20 28.76 48.01 16.13
C GLU A 20 29.58 47.91 14.83
N HIS A 21 30.31 46.79 14.61
CA HIS A 21 31.17 46.57 13.44
C HIS A 21 30.93 45.17 12.78
N PRO A 22 29.74 44.90 12.23
CA PRO A 22 29.39 43.57 11.80
C PRO A 22 30.28 42.99 10.70
N MET A 23 30.76 43.82 9.75
CA MET A 23 31.63 43.39 8.70
C MET A 23 33.04 43.02 9.20
N LEU A 24 33.58 43.79 10.15
CA LEU A 24 34.87 43.52 10.77
C LEU A 24 34.84 42.29 11.68
N ALA A 25 33.74 42.08 12.42
CA ALA A 25 33.53 40.89 13.22
C ALA A 25 33.44 39.61 12.37
N LEU A 26 32.78 39.68 11.21
CA LEU A 26 32.70 38.58 10.27
C LEU A 26 34.09 38.23 9.67
N MET A 27 34.86 39.24 9.34
CA MET A 27 36.25 39.06 8.82
C MET A 27 37.18 38.40 9.84
N ILE A 28 37.08 38.81 11.12
CA ILE A 28 37.84 38.19 12.20
C ILE A 28 37.41 36.75 12.45
N LEU A 29 36.09 36.45 12.43
CA LEU A 29 35.57 35.09 12.55
C LEU A 29 36.04 34.19 11.41
N LEU A 30 36.04 34.69 10.19
CA LEU A 30 36.57 33.95 9.02
C LEU A 30 38.07 33.69 9.13
N ALA A 31 38.83 34.68 9.60
CA ALA A 31 40.28 34.55 9.82
C ALA A 31 40.58 33.51 10.93
N ILE A 32 39.82 33.50 12.03
CA ILE A 32 39.97 32.52 13.10
C ILE A 32 39.60 31.11 12.60
N ALA A 33 38.53 30.99 11.81
CA ALA A 33 38.12 29.73 11.21
C ALA A 33 39.20 29.19 10.24
N GLY A 34 39.83 30.05 9.47
CA GLY A 34 40.94 29.69 8.61
C GLY A 34 42.18 29.19 9.36
N VAL A 35 42.52 29.85 10.48
CA VAL A 35 43.63 29.41 11.36
C VAL A 35 43.32 28.07 12.05
N ILE A 36 42.05 27.84 12.47
CA ILE A 36 41.66 26.55 13.04
C ILE A 36 41.72 25.43 12.01
N MET A 37 41.36 25.68 10.74
CA MET A 37 41.49 24.70 9.67
C MET A 37 42.94 24.36 9.34
N LEU A 38 43.83 25.36 9.39
CA LEU A 38 45.28 25.15 9.21
C LEU A 38 45.90 24.30 10.32
N LEU A 39 45.41 24.46 11.57
CA LEU A 39 45.87 23.68 12.72
C LEU A 39 45.35 22.23 12.72
N GLN A 40 44.30 21.94 11.96
CA GLN A 40 43.72 20.59 11.84
C GLN A 40 44.30 19.76 10.68
N GLY A 41 45.32 20.28 9.96
CA GLY A 41 46.05 19.52 8.94
C GLY A 41 45.24 19.14 7.70
N CYS A 42 44.20 19.92 7.37
CA CYS A 42 43.50 19.79 6.09
C CYS A 42 44.22 20.66 5.02
N ASP A 43 44.65 20.03 3.92
CA ASP A 43 45.31 20.64 2.75
C ASP A 43 44.44 21.65 1.97
N SER A 44 43.35 22.12 2.55
CA SER A 44 42.41 23.07 1.93
C SER A 44 42.84 24.54 2.12
N GLY A 45 43.99 24.81 2.71
CA GLY A 45 44.48 26.17 2.99
C GLY A 45 44.85 26.98 1.76
N VAL A 46 45.07 26.34 0.62
CA VAL A 46 45.45 27.00 -0.64
C VAL A 46 44.26 27.71 -1.30
N ALA A 47 43.05 27.15 -1.17
CA ALA A 47 41.85 27.71 -1.80
C ALA A 47 41.34 29.03 -1.15
N LEU A 48 41.62 29.27 0.14
CA LEU A 48 41.17 30.47 0.82
C LEU A 48 42.13 31.69 0.59
N ALA A 49 43.40 31.42 0.33
CA ALA A 49 44.36 32.47 0.01
C ALA A 49 44.15 33.06 -1.39
N THR A 50 43.73 32.26 -2.34
CA THR A 50 43.44 32.70 -3.72
C THR A 50 42.18 33.55 -3.83
N VAL A 51 41.15 33.32 -3.02
CA VAL A 51 39.91 34.16 -3.02
C VAL A 51 40.16 35.59 -2.50
N LEU A 52 41.17 35.79 -1.65
CA LEU A 52 41.51 37.12 -1.12
C LEU A 52 42.38 37.97 -2.06
N VAL A 53 42.98 37.35 -3.08
CA VAL A 53 43.83 38.04 -4.07
C VAL A 53 43.07 38.35 -5.38
N ALA A 54 41.88 37.79 -5.58
CA ALA A 54 41.04 38.09 -6.75
C ALA A 54 40.26 39.40 -6.57
N GLY A 55 40.97 40.47 -6.17
CA GLY A 55 40.47 41.82 -6.07
C GLY A 55 41.03 42.71 -7.18
N THR A 56 40.20 43.06 -8.13
CA THR A 56 40.18 44.38 -8.78
C THR A 56 41.31 44.77 -9.71
N ASP A 57 41.84 43.88 -10.56
CA ASP A 57 42.50 44.41 -11.75
C ASP A 57 42.13 43.55 -12.98
N GLY A 58 41.29 44.12 -13.83
CA GLY A 58 40.97 43.60 -15.15
C GLY A 58 42.22 43.66 -16.05
N GLY A 59 43.22 42.87 -15.71
CA GLY A 59 44.41 42.92 -16.50
C GLY A 59 45.38 41.79 -16.22
N LYS A 60 45.69 41.05 -17.21
CA LYS A 60 46.88 40.24 -17.44
C LYS A 60 47.36 39.44 -16.21
N HIS A 61 46.86 38.26 -16.08
CA HIS A 61 47.54 37.21 -15.30
C HIS A 61 48.88 36.93 -15.98
N VAL A 62 49.94 37.43 -15.37
CA VAL A 62 51.32 37.13 -15.82
C VAL A 62 51.82 35.98 -14.97
N VAL A 63 52.02 34.84 -15.58
CA VAL A 63 52.57 33.65 -14.93
C VAL A 63 54.07 33.58 -15.23
N ASP A 64 54.90 33.56 -14.18
CA ASP A 64 56.34 33.30 -14.30
C ASP A 64 56.56 31.79 -14.44
N GLY A 65 56.66 31.32 -15.67
CA GLY A 65 56.94 29.92 -15.96
C GLY A 65 56.07 29.36 -17.09
N PRO A 66 56.23 28.09 -17.44
CA PRO A 66 55.39 27.45 -18.43
C PRO A 66 53.93 27.36 -17.95
N VAL A 67 53.00 27.71 -18.84
CA VAL A 67 51.55 27.59 -18.58
C VAL A 67 51.21 26.10 -18.48
N THR A 68 50.82 25.68 -17.29
CA THR A 68 50.33 24.29 -17.02
C THR A 68 48.82 24.26 -16.94
N THR A 69 48.25 23.06 -17.03
CA THR A 69 46.80 22.84 -16.83
C THR A 69 46.32 23.34 -15.48
N ASP A 70 47.12 23.17 -14.42
CA ASP A 70 46.80 23.63 -13.07
C ASP A 70 46.67 25.17 -13.00
N VAL A 71 47.60 25.88 -13.64
CA VAL A 71 47.56 27.36 -13.74
C VAL A 71 46.35 27.85 -14.54
N THR A 72 45.93 27.09 -15.56
CA THR A 72 44.78 27.42 -16.38
C THR A 72 43.47 27.24 -15.62
N HIS A 73 43.38 26.24 -14.73
CA HIS A 73 42.22 26.04 -13.87
C HIS A 73 42.12 27.05 -12.70
N GLU A 74 43.25 27.71 -12.34
CA GLU A 74 43.24 28.78 -11.32
C GLU A 74 42.72 30.12 -11.85
N LEU A 75 42.58 30.26 -13.17
CA LEU A 75 42.04 31.47 -13.79
C LEU A 75 40.51 31.56 -13.57
N PRO A 76 39.96 32.77 -13.33
CA PRO A 76 38.52 32.96 -13.16
C PRO A 76 37.68 32.48 -14.34
N ASP A 77 38.25 32.56 -15.55
CA ASP A 77 37.66 32.01 -16.78
C ASP A 77 38.52 30.80 -17.20
N ASP A 78 38.10 29.63 -16.80
CA ASP A 78 38.76 28.37 -17.16
C ASP A 78 38.75 28.17 -18.68
N PHE A 79 39.94 28.30 -19.32
CA PHE A 79 40.10 28.11 -20.75
C PHE A 79 40.09 26.63 -21.16
N LEU A 80 40.21 25.71 -20.22
CA LEU A 80 40.16 24.29 -20.50
C LEU A 80 38.70 23.84 -20.43
N LEU A 81 38.19 23.36 -21.55
CA LEU A 81 36.88 22.71 -21.59
C LEU A 81 37.00 21.33 -20.99
N ASN A 82 36.21 21.08 -19.96
CA ASN A 82 36.02 19.71 -19.45
C ASN A 82 35.37 18.85 -20.54
N GLU A 83 35.82 17.60 -20.63
CA GLU A 83 35.16 16.63 -21.50
C GLU A 83 33.78 16.29 -20.90
N VAL A 84 32.73 16.77 -21.56
CA VAL A 84 31.36 16.53 -21.14
C VAL A 84 30.81 15.37 -21.95
N ASP A 85 30.46 14.28 -21.28
CA ASP A 85 29.70 13.20 -21.92
C ASP A 85 28.32 13.74 -22.31
N LYS A 86 28.05 13.81 -23.60
CA LYS A 86 26.76 14.27 -24.14
C LYS A 86 25.66 13.26 -24.00
N GLN A 87 25.99 12.02 -23.60
CA GLN A 87 25.04 10.98 -23.39
C GLN A 87 24.41 11.08 -21.99
N ILE A 88 23.15 11.46 -21.93
CA ILE A 88 22.39 11.47 -20.69
C ILE A 88 21.98 10.03 -20.34
N VAL A 89 22.49 9.53 -19.24
CA VAL A 89 22.02 8.24 -18.68
C VAL A 89 20.69 8.46 -17.99
N LYS A 90 19.61 8.00 -18.58
CA LYS A 90 18.28 8.03 -17.95
C LYS A 90 18.22 6.94 -16.88
N ILE A 91 17.97 7.33 -15.65
CA ILE A 91 17.75 6.39 -14.54
C ILE A 91 16.49 5.59 -14.86
N ARG A 92 16.55 4.27 -14.72
CA ARG A 92 15.39 3.40 -14.87
C ARG A 92 14.40 3.72 -13.76
N PRO A 93 13.16 4.13 -14.06
CA PRO A 93 12.17 4.42 -13.02
C PRO A 93 11.80 3.14 -12.28
N MET A 94 11.35 3.28 -11.04
CA MET A 94 10.75 2.17 -10.30
C MET A 94 9.61 1.53 -11.10
N ALA A 95 9.51 0.21 -11.01
CA ALA A 95 8.41 -0.51 -11.62
C ALA A 95 7.08 -0.11 -10.97
N THR A 96 6.08 0.16 -11.79
CA THR A 96 4.70 0.47 -11.36
C THR A 96 3.75 -0.66 -11.73
N PRO A 97 3.84 -1.82 -11.03
CA PRO A 97 3.14 -3.03 -11.45
C PRO A 97 1.63 -2.91 -11.40
N ILE A 98 1.07 -2.24 -10.39
CA ILE A 98 -0.39 -2.09 -10.25
C ILE A 98 -0.95 -1.18 -11.33
N ASP A 99 -0.29 -0.05 -11.63
CA ASP A 99 -0.70 0.80 -12.72
C ASP A 99 -0.63 0.05 -14.06
N GLN A 100 0.42 -0.74 -14.29
CA GLN A 100 0.60 -1.53 -15.51
C GLN A 100 -0.45 -2.64 -15.64
N ILE A 101 -0.74 -3.39 -14.58
CA ILE A 101 -1.80 -4.40 -14.53
C ILE A 101 -3.16 -3.74 -14.76
N SER A 102 -3.42 -2.61 -14.11
CA SER A 102 -4.70 -1.88 -14.21
C SER A 102 -4.96 -1.30 -15.60
N ARG A 103 -3.91 -0.88 -16.31
CA ARG A 103 -3.99 -0.43 -17.71
C ARG A 103 -4.20 -1.57 -18.69
N SER A 104 -3.60 -2.73 -18.42
CA SER A 104 -3.76 -3.93 -19.23
C SER A 104 -5.14 -4.58 -19.05
N ALA A 105 -5.72 -4.46 -17.86
CA ALA A 105 -7.12 -4.77 -17.62
C ALA A 105 -7.99 -3.64 -18.20
N LYS A 106 -9.10 -3.99 -18.87
CA LYS A 106 -10.00 -2.98 -19.45
C LYS A 106 -10.48 -2.01 -18.37
N SER A 107 -10.07 -0.75 -18.45
CA SER A 107 -10.62 0.31 -17.61
C SER A 107 -12.08 0.61 -17.98
N LYS A 108 -12.91 0.88 -16.99
CA LYS A 108 -14.29 1.34 -17.19
C LYS A 108 -14.35 2.85 -17.10
N HIS A 109 -15.05 3.46 -18.04
CA HIS A 109 -15.34 4.89 -17.94
C HIS A 109 -16.38 5.13 -16.83
N SER A 110 -16.16 6.16 -16.02
CA SER A 110 -17.10 6.65 -15.01
C SER A 110 -17.58 8.05 -15.35
N GLY A 111 -18.89 8.25 -15.43
CA GLY A 111 -19.48 9.57 -15.60
C GLY A 111 -19.40 10.47 -14.36
N SER A 112 -18.91 9.96 -13.23
CA SER A 112 -18.79 10.68 -11.97
C SER A 112 -17.42 10.46 -11.32
N MET A 113 -16.97 11.44 -10.54
CA MET A 113 -15.79 11.34 -9.68
C MET A 113 -16.01 10.38 -8.51
N VAL A 114 -17.25 10.09 -8.14
CA VAL A 114 -17.61 9.09 -7.13
C VAL A 114 -18.06 7.83 -7.84
N VAL A 115 -17.36 6.75 -7.61
CA VAL A 115 -17.67 5.44 -8.18
C VAL A 115 -18.35 4.60 -7.12
N ASP A 116 -19.63 4.37 -7.31
CA ASP A 116 -20.44 3.47 -6.49
C ASP A 116 -20.50 2.09 -7.15
N TYR A 117 -20.29 1.07 -6.37
CA TYR A 117 -20.37 -0.31 -6.84
C TYR A 117 -21.09 -1.19 -5.82
N TYR A 118 -21.80 -2.19 -6.33
CA TYR A 118 -22.57 -3.10 -5.53
C TYR A 118 -21.90 -4.47 -5.52
N GLN A 119 -21.89 -5.10 -4.35
CA GLN A 119 -21.39 -6.44 -4.17
C GLN A 119 -22.40 -7.25 -3.35
N VAL A 120 -22.60 -8.48 -3.77
CA VAL A 120 -23.42 -9.44 -3.03
C VAL A 120 -22.48 -10.50 -2.50
N ASP A 121 -22.51 -10.71 -1.19
CA ASP A 121 -21.78 -11.78 -0.56
C ASP A 121 -22.74 -12.95 -0.27
N THR A 122 -22.22 -14.15 -0.15
CA THR A 122 -22.99 -15.29 0.36
C THR A 122 -23.25 -15.08 1.85
N LYS A 123 -24.46 -15.46 2.31
CA LYS A 123 -24.78 -15.45 3.74
C LYS A 123 -23.70 -16.22 4.50
N PRO A 124 -23.11 -15.68 5.56
CA PRO A 124 -22.14 -16.41 6.37
C PRO A 124 -22.69 -17.76 6.79
N THR A 125 -21.86 -18.78 6.82
CA THR A 125 -22.28 -20.14 7.20
C THR A 125 -21.83 -20.53 8.59
N VAL A 126 -21.03 -19.68 9.24
CA VAL A 126 -20.35 -19.99 10.50
C VAL A 126 -20.66 -18.94 11.55
N SER A 127 -21.00 -19.39 12.78
CA SER A 127 -21.13 -18.56 13.98
C SER A 127 -20.43 -19.25 15.16
N THR A 128 -20.33 -18.56 16.29
CA THR A 128 -19.69 -19.06 17.51
C THR A 128 -20.69 -18.97 18.66
N VAL A 129 -20.74 -19.99 19.52
CA VAL A 129 -21.60 -20.03 20.71
C VAL A 129 -21.11 -18.97 21.70
N VAL A 130 -22.03 -18.13 22.16
CA VAL A 130 -21.82 -17.17 23.24
C VAL A 130 -22.32 -17.76 24.55
N HIS A 131 -23.53 -18.28 24.54
CA HIS A 131 -24.13 -18.90 25.72
C HIS A 131 -25.12 -20.01 25.32
N TYR A 132 -25.15 -21.08 26.11
CA TYR A 132 -26.08 -22.19 25.92
C TYR A 132 -26.70 -22.62 27.23
N THR A 133 -28.01 -22.80 27.25
CA THR A 133 -28.73 -23.35 28.38
C THR A 133 -29.77 -24.36 27.89
N TYR A 134 -29.94 -25.46 28.60
CA TYR A 134 -30.98 -26.43 28.29
C TYR A 134 -32.20 -26.20 29.17
N ASP A 135 -33.38 -26.04 28.58
CA ASP A 135 -34.63 -25.91 29.25
C ASP A 135 -35.32 -27.31 29.33
N GLN A 136 -35.22 -27.93 30.50
CA GLN A 136 -35.81 -29.24 30.74
C GLN A 136 -37.35 -29.23 30.63
N THR A 137 -38.00 -28.08 30.87
CA THR A 137 -39.48 -27.98 30.84
C THR A 137 -39.99 -28.02 29.41
N GLN A 138 -39.25 -27.47 28.46
CA GLN A 138 -39.63 -27.43 27.05
C GLN A 138 -38.90 -28.47 26.20
N GLY A 139 -37.95 -29.19 26.77
CA GLY A 139 -37.12 -30.16 26.03
C GLY A 139 -36.27 -29.51 24.92
N ARG A 140 -35.93 -28.23 25.06
CA ARG A 140 -35.22 -27.46 24.02
C ARG A 140 -33.98 -26.78 24.56
N GLY A 141 -32.94 -26.68 23.75
CA GLY A 141 -31.77 -25.88 24.05
C GLY A 141 -32.02 -24.44 23.66
N LYS A 142 -31.65 -23.50 24.54
CA LYS A 142 -31.61 -22.06 24.28
C LYS A 142 -30.18 -21.68 23.94
N LEU A 143 -29.93 -21.22 22.72
CA LEU A 143 -28.62 -20.94 22.16
C LEU A 143 -28.50 -19.46 21.78
N GLU A 144 -27.52 -18.81 22.37
CA GLU A 144 -27.08 -17.48 21.97
C GLU A 144 -25.76 -17.59 21.21
N CYS A 145 -25.66 -16.96 20.02
CA CYS A 145 -24.47 -17.04 19.19
C CYS A 145 -24.10 -15.64 18.67
N THR A 146 -22.83 -15.47 18.28
CA THR A 146 -22.26 -14.19 17.84
C THR A 146 -23.05 -13.57 16.67
N ASN A 147 -23.59 -14.42 15.79
CA ASN A 147 -24.38 -13.98 14.66
C ASN A 147 -25.56 -14.94 14.46
N ALA A 148 -26.65 -14.70 15.20
CA ALA A 148 -27.86 -15.48 15.12
C ALA A 148 -28.64 -15.29 13.80
N ASP A 149 -28.35 -14.21 13.05
CA ASP A 149 -29.07 -13.87 11.81
C ASP A 149 -28.73 -14.79 10.64
N ILE A 150 -27.65 -15.57 10.77
CA ILE A 150 -27.31 -16.57 9.75
C ILE A 150 -28.23 -17.80 9.81
N PHE A 151 -28.87 -18.07 10.96
CA PHE A 151 -29.76 -19.21 11.16
C PHE A 151 -31.20 -18.74 11.10
N ASP A 152 -32.00 -19.52 10.42
CA ASP A 152 -33.44 -19.37 10.36
C ASP A 152 -34.13 -20.59 10.96
N VAL A 153 -35.44 -20.49 11.22
CA VAL A 153 -36.26 -21.63 11.63
C VAL A 153 -36.18 -22.71 10.55
N SER A 154 -36.12 -23.94 10.97
CA SER A 154 -35.91 -25.15 10.13
C SER A 154 -34.49 -25.33 9.59
N ASP A 155 -33.53 -24.49 9.95
CA ASP A 155 -32.13 -24.75 9.59
C ASP A 155 -31.54 -25.86 10.48
N THR A 156 -30.67 -26.67 9.88
CA THR A 156 -29.79 -27.60 10.58
C THR A 156 -28.42 -26.99 10.78
N MET A 157 -27.81 -27.24 11.93
CA MET A 157 -26.47 -26.74 12.26
C MET A 157 -25.58 -27.87 12.76
N LEU A 158 -24.35 -27.87 12.32
CA LEU A 158 -23.29 -28.73 12.81
C LEU A 158 -22.58 -28.05 13.97
N VAL A 159 -22.49 -28.72 15.11
CA VAL A 159 -21.77 -28.27 16.30
C VAL A 159 -20.36 -28.87 16.25
N THR A 160 -19.35 -28.09 15.87
CA THR A 160 -18.01 -28.63 15.69
C THR A 160 -17.35 -28.99 17.02
N GLY A 161 -16.61 -30.10 17.03
CA GLY A 161 -15.91 -30.56 18.26
C GLY A 161 -16.80 -31.17 19.31
N GLN A 162 -18.09 -31.35 19.04
CA GLN A 162 -19.03 -32.10 19.89
C GLN A 162 -19.47 -33.35 19.15
N THR A 163 -19.57 -34.46 19.88
CA THR A 163 -20.02 -35.74 19.35
C THR A 163 -21.54 -35.90 19.55
N GLY A 164 -22.19 -36.49 18.57
CA GLY A 164 -23.59 -36.91 18.69
C GLY A 164 -23.72 -38.23 19.42
N PHE A 165 -24.98 -38.66 19.60
CA PHE A 165 -25.34 -39.86 20.30
C PHE A 165 -26.14 -40.79 19.37
N ASP A 166 -26.11 -42.09 19.66
CA ASP A 166 -26.96 -43.08 19.01
C ASP A 166 -28.36 -43.09 19.63
N GLU A 167 -29.23 -43.94 19.10
CA GLU A 167 -30.61 -44.14 19.61
C GLU A 167 -30.65 -44.64 21.05
N TRP A 168 -29.54 -45.15 21.57
CA TRP A 168 -29.41 -45.70 22.94
C TRP A 168 -28.76 -44.69 23.90
N GLY A 169 -28.45 -43.50 23.43
CA GLY A 169 -27.77 -42.45 24.23
C GLY A 169 -26.27 -42.64 24.41
N SER A 170 -25.63 -43.53 23.62
CA SER A 170 -24.18 -43.70 23.64
C SER A 170 -23.50 -42.72 22.68
N PRO A 171 -22.34 -42.13 23.06
CA PRO A 171 -21.61 -41.25 22.17
C PRO A 171 -21.19 -41.96 20.88
N THR A 172 -21.36 -41.33 19.74
CA THR A 172 -20.95 -41.84 18.43
C THR A 172 -19.76 -41.03 17.89
N ASP A 173 -19.08 -41.54 16.83
CA ASP A 173 -18.06 -40.81 16.11
C ASP A 173 -18.61 -39.70 15.20
N GLN A 174 -19.95 -39.56 15.12
CA GLN A 174 -20.59 -38.52 14.33
C GLN A 174 -20.61 -37.20 15.09
N ALA A 175 -20.39 -36.10 14.36
CA ALA A 175 -20.51 -34.77 14.96
C ALA A 175 -21.96 -34.48 15.36
N LEU A 176 -22.14 -33.71 16.43
CA LEU A 176 -23.45 -33.27 16.89
C LEU A 176 -24.12 -32.36 15.86
N VAL A 177 -25.33 -32.68 15.48
CA VAL A 177 -26.19 -31.87 14.61
C VAL A 177 -27.42 -31.42 15.41
N ALA A 178 -27.70 -30.13 15.35
CA ALA A 178 -28.88 -29.55 15.96
C ALA A 178 -29.83 -28.96 14.89
N TYR A 179 -31.10 -28.92 15.22
CA TYR A 179 -32.18 -28.37 14.40
C TYR A 179 -32.79 -27.16 15.10
N VAL A 180 -32.97 -26.05 14.35
CA VAL A 180 -33.55 -24.81 14.86
C VAL A 180 -35.08 -24.90 14.79
N CYS A 181 -35.72 -25.05 15.93
CA CYS A 181 -37.19 -25.09 16.03
C CYS A 181 -37.81 -23.72 16.02
N GLU A 182 -37.19 -22.75 16.70
CA GLU A 182 -37.73 -21.40 16.88
C GLU A 182 -36.59 -20.39 16.99
N LYS A 183 -36.85 -19.15 16.55
CA LYS A 183 -35.94 -18.01 16.69
C LYS A 183 -36.74 -16.85 17.29
N SER A 184 -36.29 -16.32 18.41
CA SER A 184 -36.93 -15.19 19.07
C SER A 184 -35.84 -14.23 19.64
N ASN A 185 -35.94 -12.96 19.30
CA ASN A 185 -35.02 -11.90 19.81
C ASN A 185 -33.54 -12.24 19.71
N GLY A 186 -33.10 -12.85 18.60
CA GLY A 186 -31.69 -13.24 18.41
C GLY A 186 -31.26 -14.51 19.15
N VAL A 187 -32.16 -15.16 19.86
CA VAL A 187 -31.94 -16.44 20.52
C VAL A 187 -32.52 -17.56 19.66
N LEU A 188 -31.76 -18.63 19.54
CA LEU A 188 -32.16 -19.82 18.80
C LEU A 188 -32.61 -20.91 19.79
N TYR A 189 -33.79 -21.49 19.54
CA TYR A 189 -34.27 -22.66 20.27
C TYR A 189 -34.00 -23.88 19.42
N ILE A 190 -33.19 -24.79 19.95
CA ILE A 190 -32.65 -25.93 19.20
C ILE A 190 -33.01 -27.26 19.83
N VAL A 191 -33.08 -28.28 18.98
CA VAL A 191 -33.23 -29.69 19.36
C VAL A 191 -32.12 -30.48 18.68
N GLY A 192 -31.57 -31.47 19.36
CA GLY A 192 -30.54 -32.32 18.76
C GLY A 192 -31.14 -33.27 17.72
N VAL A 193 -30.57 -33.33 16.53
CA VAL A 193 -30.91 -34.33 15.52
C VAL A 193 -30.36 -35.69 15.93
N ASN A 194 -29.14 -35.72 16.42
CA ASN A 194 -28.47 -36.88 17.02
C ASN A 194 -28.00 -36.55 18.44
N GLY A 195 -28.83 -35.86 19.20
CA GLY A 195 -28.63 -35.63 20.63
C GLY A 195 -29.00 -36.88 21.45
N SER A 196 -28.60 -36.92 22.74
CA SER A 196 -28.95 -37.99 23.64
C SER A 196 -30.47 -38.02 23.83
N ILE A 197 -31.10 -39.18 23.59
CA ILE A 197 -32.51 -39.38 23.81
C ILE A 197 -32.66 -39.95 25.21
N LEU A 198 -33.08 -39.11 26.17
CA LEU A 198 -33.33 -39.58 27.54
C LEU A 198 -34.76 -40.00 27.74
N ASP A 199 -35.73 -39.41 27.05
CA ASP A 199 -37.14 -39.80 26.98
C ASP A 199 -37.80 -39.12 25.77
N ASP A 200 -38.60 -39.90 25.02
CA ASP A 200 -39.46 -39.48 23.92
C ASP A 200 -38.92 -38.48 22.87
N ALA A 201 -38.57 -39.02 21.73
CA ALA A 201 -38.55 -38.39 20.39
C ALA A 201 -37.77 -37.08 20.17
N THR A 202 -37.32 -36.39 21.18
CA THR A 202 -36.53 -35.15 21.06
C THR A 202 -35.12 -35.35 21.60
N GLY A 203 -34.10 -35.19 20.70
CA GLY A 203 -32.69 -35.30 21.10
C GLY A 203 -32.30 -34.22 22.09
N VAL A 204 -31.94 -34.61 23.30
CA VAL A 204 -31.48 -33.71 24.35
C VAL A 204 -30.00 -33.36 24.11
N ILE A 205 -29.69 -32.09 24.11
CA ILE A 205 -28.31 -31.58 24.12
C ILE A 205 -28.05 -31.01 25.52
N LEU A 206 -27.23 -31.70 26.32
CA LEU A 206 -27.01 -31.33 27.72
C LEU A 206 -26.11 -30.10 27.85
N ASN A 207 -25.10 -29.97 26.99
CA ASN A 207 -24.17 -28.83 27.03
C ASN A 207 -23.53 -28.59 25.68
N ILE A 208 -23.41 -27.33 25.31
CA ILE A 208 -22.55 -26.86 24.21
C ILE A 208 -21.61 -25.81 24.81
N PRO A 209 -20.28 -26.05 24.85
CA PRO A 209 -19.35 -25.14 25.45
C PRO A 209 -19.33 -23.78 24.71
N GLU A 210 -19.13 -22.69 25.46
CA GLU A 210 -18.91 -21.37 24.90
C GLU A 210 -17.68 -21.37 23.99
N GLY A 211 -17.69 -20.58 22.93
CA GLY A 211 -16.64 -20.57 21.93
C GLY A 211 -16.73 -21.68 20.86
N THR A 212 -17.68 -22.64 21.02
CA THR A 212 -17.88 -23.69 20.02
C THR A 212 -18.35 -23.11 18.70
N LYS A 213 -17.75 -23.58 17.60
CA LYS A 213 -18.09 -23.17 16.26
C LYS A 213 -19.31 -23.90 15.74
N LEU A 214 -20.27 -23.12 15.25
CA LEU A 214 -21.51 -23.61 14.65
C LEU A 214 -21.44 -23.43 13.14
N VAL A 215 -21.78 -24.45 12.38
CA VAL A 215 -21.80 -24.38 10.91
C VAL A 215 -23.23 -24.64 10.43
N ARG A 216 -23.80 -23.65 9.70
CA ARG A 216 -25.11 -23.84 9.08
C ARG A 216 -24.99 -24.82 7.91
N MET A 217 -25.79 -25.84 7.91
CA MET A 217 -25.80 -26.88 6.86
C MET A 217 -26.91 -26.67 5.83
N GLY A 218 -28.04 -26.07 6.24
CA GLY A 218 -29.19 -25.85 5.37
C GLY A 218 -30.50 -26.18 6.05
N ARG A 219 -31.59 -26.15 5.32
CA ARG A 219 -32.93 -26.34 5.84
C ARG A 219 -33.42 -27.80 5.73
N ALA A 220 -34.15 -28.20 6.73
CA ALA A 220 -34.91 -29.44 6.74
C ALA A 220 -36.39 -29.08 7.02
N ALA A 221 -37.19 -29.01 5.97
CA ALA A 221 -38.62 -28.69 6.07
C ALA A 221 -39.44 -29.92 6.35
N THR A 222 -40.63 -29.77 6.97
CA THR A 222 -41.60 -30.82 7.13
C THR A 222 -42.41 -31.03 5.85
N GLU A 223 -43.03 -32.17 5.70
CA GLU A 223 -43.84 -32.51 4.51
C GLU A 223 -45.01 -31.52 4.27
N LEU A 224 -45.54 -30.95 5.34
CA LEU A 224 -46.66 -29.99 5.27
C LEU A 224 -46.26 -28.54 5.20
N ASP A 225 -44.96 -28.21 5.23
CA ASP A 225 -44.44 -26.85 5.15
C ASP A 225 -44.66 -26.30 3.74
N VAL A 226 -45.60 -25.37 3.60
CA VAL A 226 -45.86 -24.63 2.35
C VAL A 226 -44.92 -23.45 2.19
N GLN A 227 -44.49 -22.86 3.31
CA GLN A 227 -43.61 -21.68 3.33
C GLN A 227 -42.40 -21.91 4.25
N THR A 228 -41.26 -21.53 3.78
CA THR A 228 -40.03 -21.45 4.57
C THR A 228 -39.59 -20.00 4.74
N ALA A 229 -38.73 -19.72 5.73
CA ALA A 229 -38.19 -18.38 5.90
C ALA A 229 -37.55 -17.87 4.62
N GLN A 230 -37.82 -16.60 4.26
CA GLN A 230 -37.35 -16.01 3.02
C GLN A 230 -35.83 -15.85 3.05
N PHE A 231 -35.18 -16.20 1.95
CA PHE A 231 -33.76 -15.91 1.77
C PHE A 231 -33.61 -14.49 1.23
N GLU A 232 -32.98 -13.62 2.01
CA GLU A 232 -32.67 -12.24 1.60
C GLU A 232 -31.19 -12.09 1.34
N ALA A 233 -30.85 -11.70 0.12
CA ALA A 233 -29.51 -11.30 -0.25
C ALA A 233 -29.61 -9.91 -0.90
N MET A 234 -29.27 -8.87 -0.14
CA MET A 234 -29.24 -7.52 -0.66
C MET A 234 -27.84 -7.11 -1.06
N PRO A 235 -27.69 -6.45 -2.22
CA PRO A 235 -26.41 -5.89 -2.60
C PRO A 235 -25.95 -4.82 -1.62
N HIS A 236 -24.75 -4.96 -1.10
CA HIS A 236 -24.11 -3.92 -0.29
C HIS A 236 -23.43 -2.91 -1.19
N LYS A 237 -23.72 -1.62 -0.95
CA LYS A 237 -23.11 -0.51 -1.69
C LYS A 237 -21.77 -0.15 -1.07
N ALA A 238 -20.74 -0.16 -1.89
CA ALA A 238 -19.43 0.40 -1.56
C ALA A 238 -19.08 1.51 -2.55
N SER A 239 -18.16 2.39 -2.19
CA SER A 239 -17.78 3.49 -3.07
C SER A 239 -16.30 3.84 -2.95
N ASN A 240 -15.73 4.34 -4.05
CA ASN A 240 -14.41 4.94 -4.09
C ASN A 240 -14.42 6.27 -4.85
N PHE A 241 -13.39 7.10 -4.66
CA PHE A 241 -13.26 8.39 -5.34
C PHE A 241 -12.22 8.33 -6.42
N CYS A 242 -12.51 8.89 -7.59
CA CYS A 242 -11.49 9.17 -8.60
C CYS A 242 -10.65 10.35 -8.13
N GLN A 243 -9.33 10.15 -8.06
CA GLN A 243 -8.39 11.22 -7.78
C GLN A 243 -7.89 11.81 -9.08
N ILE A 244 -7.79 13.13 -9.13
CA ILE A 244 -7.21 13.85 -10.27
C ILE A 244 -5.70 13.87 -10.06
N PHE A 245 -4.97 13.21 -10.95
CA PHE A 245 -3.53 13.28 -11.05
C PHE A 245 -3.19 14.29 -12.13
N LYS A 246 -2.36 15.25 -11.81
CA LYS A 246 -1.99 16.33 -12.76
C LYS A 246 -0.53 16.67 -12.60
N MET A 247 0.15 16.84 -13.74
CA MET A 247 1.53 17.27 -13.80
C MET A 247 1.73 18.24 -14.95
N GLN A 248 2.56 19.24 -14.76
CA GLN A 248 2.83 20.26 -15.76
C GLN A 248 4.34 20.38 -15.98
N VAL A 249 4.71 20.44 -17.24
CA VAL A 249 6.09 20.69 -17.69
C VAL A 249 6.08 21.98 -18.50
N GLU A 250 6.94 22.94 -18.15
CA GLU A 250 7.06 24.21 -18.85
C GLU A 250 8.47 24.40 -19.36
N GLN A 251 8.60 24.97 -20.57
CA GLN A 251 9.85 25.38 -21.13
C GLN A 251 9.75 26.81 -21.72
N SER A 252 10.67 27.69 -21.32
CA SER A 252 10.70 29.03 -21.87
C SER A 252 11.26 29.05 -23.31
N THR A 253 10.84 30.05 -24.09
CA THR A 253 11.33 30.22 -25.45
C THR A 253 12.84 30.40 -25.50
N LEU A 254 13.43 31.14 -24.53
CA LEU A 254 14.89 31.35 -24.47
C LEU A 254 15.61 30.03 -24.19
N GLN A 255 15.14 29.24 -23.23
CA GLN A 255 15.72 27.93 -22.92
C GLN A 255 15.68 26.97 -24.11
N ARG A 256 14.64 27.05 -24.95
CA ARG A 256 14.52 26.23 -26.16
C ARG A 256 15.53 26.64 -27.24
N LEU A 257 15.79 27.93 -27.38
CA LEU A 257 16.70 28.49 -28.40
C LEU A 257 18.16 28.46 -27.98
N GLN A 258 18.44 28.39 -26.67
CA GLN A 258 19.81 28.43 -26.16
C GLN A 258 20.55 27.13 -26.49
N ASN A 259 21.80 27.27 -26.93
CA ASN A 259 22.67 26.11 -27.10
C ASN A 259 22.89 25.44 -25.75
N LYS A 260 22.70 24.16 -25.71
CA LYS A 260 22.87 23.33 -24.50
C LYS A 260 24.14 22.50 -24.66
N GLU A 261 24.89 22.42 -23.60
CA GLU A 261 26.06 21.55 -23.52
C GLU A 261 25.68 20.07 -23.68
N VAL A 262 24.55 19.70 -23.09
CA VAL A 262 23.93 18.37 -23.18
C VAL A 262 22.57 18.48 -23.86
N GLY A 263 22.25 17.54 -24.74
CA GLY A 263 21.02 17.54 -25.54
C GLY A 263 19.76 17.16 -24.72
N TRP A 264 19.35 18.02 -23.78
CA TRP A 264 18.12 17.83 -22.99
C TRP A 264 16.96 18.60 -23.60
N THR A 265 15.90 17.84 -24.04
CA THR A 265 14.76 18.38 -24.77
C THR A 265 13.50 18.45 -23.89
N LEU A 266 12.45 19.13 -24.39
CA LEU A 266 11.14 19.13 -23.75
C LEU A 266 10.55 17.69 -23.67
N SER A 267 10.78 16.90 -24.72
CA SER A 267 10.32 15.50 -24.76
C SER A 267 10.97 14.64 -23.69
N ASP A 268 12.24 14.88 -23.35
CA ASP A 268 12.91 14.18 -22.26
C ASP A 268 12.32 14.54 -20.89
N GLN A 269 11.95 15.82 -20.72
CA GLN A 269 11.26 16.29 -19.52
C GLN A 269 9.86 15.72 -19.41
N GLU A 270 9.14 15.60 -20.54
CA GLU A 270 7.82 14.98 -20.62
C GLU A 270 7.89 13.50 -20.20
N GLU A 271 8.84 12.75 -20.74
CA GLU A 271 9.04 11.35 -20.37
C GLU A 271 9.29 11.20 -18.86
N ALA A 272 10.17 12.00 -18.29
CA ALA A 272 10.45 12.01 -16.86
C ALA A 272 9.18 12.34 -16.02
N ALA A 273 8.39 13.33 -16.46
CA ALA A 273 7.16 13.72 -15.82
C ALA A 273 6.09 12.62 -15.88
N VAL A 274 5.98 11.90 -17.00
CA VAL A 274 5.07 10.74 -17.11
C VAL A 274 5.45 9.64 -16.11
N TYR A 275 6.75 9.36 -15.95
CA TYR A 275 7.21 8.35 -14.99
C TYR A 275 6.90 8.77 -13.55
N ASP A 276 7.18 10.02 -13.18
CA ASP A 276 6.88 10.51 -11.83
C ASP A 276 5.39 10.52 -11.53
N MET A 277 4.56 10.95 -12.49
CA MET A 277 3.10 10.87 -12.35
C MET A 277 2.61 9.42 -12.16
N ARG A 278 3.15 8.45 -12.92
CA ARG A 278 2.81 7.03 -12.79
C ARG A 278 3.22 6.46 -11.45
N LEU A 279 4.39 6.83 -10.94
CA LEU A 279 4.85 6.43 -9.61
C LEU A 279 3.95 7.00 -8.51
N GLY A 280 3.56 8.27 -8.63
CA GLY A 280 2.58 8.88 -7.72
C GLY A 280 1.21 8.20 -7.77
N MET A 281 0.75 7.79 -8.96
CA MET A 281 -0.49 7.02 -9.11
C MET A 281 -0.38 5.64 -8.44
N GLU A 282 0.74 4.92 -8.64
CA GLU A 282 1.00 3.61 -8.02
C GLU A 282 0.91 3.69 -6.49
N LYS A 283 1.58 4.68 -5.88
CA LYS A 283 1.54 4.91 -4.43
C LYS A 283 0.13 5.16 -3.92
N ASN A 284 -0.64 5.99 -4.61
CA ASN A 284 -2.03 6.28 -4.26
C ASN A 284 -2.96 5.08 -4.49
N PHE A 285 -2.76 4.32 -5.56
CA PHE A 285 -3.55 3.13 -5.83
C PHE A 285 -3.30 2.01 -4.81
N LEU A 286 -2.08 1.90 -4.29
CA LEU A 286 -1.74 0.95 -3.24
C LEU A 286 -2.22 1.43 -1.86
N PHE A 287 -1.75 2.58 -1.39
CA PHE A 287 -1.86 3.01 0.01
C PHE A 287 -2.72 4.25 0.25
N GLY A 288 -3.31 4.82 -0.79
CA GLY A 288 -4.14 6.02 -0.68
C GLY A 288 -5.27 5.88 0.34
N VAL A 289 -5.69 6.99 0.90
CA VAL A 289 -6.83 7.07 1.83
C VAL A 289 -7.98 7.79 1.16
N LYS A 290 -9.15 7.16 1.12
CA LYS A 290 -10.36 7.74 0.58
C LYS A 290 -10.83 8.89 1.44
N ARG A 291 -10.74 10.12 0.93
CA ARG A 291 -11.20 11.31 1.65
C ARG A 291 -11.61 12.43 0.69
N ARG A 292 -12.49 13.28 1.16
CA ARG A 292 -12.82 14.56 0.53
C ARG A 292 -12.35 15.68 1.46
N ILE A 293 -11.47 16.55 0.97
CA ILE A 293 -10.80 17.60 1.72
C ILE A 293 -11.16 18.94 1.04
N TYR A 294 -11.51 19.94 1.82
CA TYR A 294 -11.70 21.29 1.31
C TYR A 294 -10.39 22.06 1.36
N ASP A 295 -9.87 22.45 0.20
CA ASP A 295 -8.70 23.32 0.09
C ASP A 295 -9.11 24.78 0.31
N THR A 296 -8.74 25.35 1.45
CA THR A 296 -9.12 26.72 1.82
C THR A 296 -8.43 27.79 0.99
N LEU A 297 -7.31 27.48 0.34
CA LEU A 297 -6.57 28.42 -0.52
C LEU A 297 -7.18 28.49 -1.92
N LYS A 298 -7.60 27.35 -2.44
CA LYS A 298 -8.20 27.22 -3.77
C LYS A 298 -9.71 27.36 -3.76
N HIS A 299 -10.32 27.33 -2.56
CA HIS A 299 -11.78 27.31 -2.37
C HIS A 299 -12.49 26.16 -3.10
N GLU A 300 -11.82 24.99 -3.19
CA GLU A 300 -12.29 23.83 -3.93
C GLU A 300 -12.18 22.54 -3.10
N TRP A 301 -12.99 21.54 -3.48
CA TRP A 301 -12.92 20.22 -2.90
C TRP A 301 -11.92 19.33 -3.63
N VAL A 302 -10.98 18.76 -2.90
CA VAL A 302 -10.04 17.76 -3.38
C VAL A 302 -10.52 16.39 -2.94
N MET A 303 -10.57 15.43 -3.87
CA MET A 303 -10.91 14.04 -3.60
C MET A 303 -9.68 13.18 -3.74
N THR A 304 -9.39 12.36 -2.72
CA THR A 304 -8.31 11.37 -2.73
C THR A 304 -8.88 9.97 -2.87
N THR A 305 -8.22 9.12 -3.65
CA THR A 305 -8.65 7.74 -3.87
C THR A 305 -8.33 6.84 -2.69
N GLY A 306 -9.20 5.86 -2.41
CA GLY A 306 -8.89 4.80 -1.47
C GLY A 306 -8.01 3.73 -2.14
N GLY A 307 -6.84 3.49 -1.57
CA GLY A 307 -5.90 2.47 -2.03
C GLY A 307 -6.42 1.04 -1.81
N ILE A 308 -5.94 0.12 -2.63
CA ILE A 308 -6.35 -1.29 -2.59
C ILE A 308 -5.93 -1.98 -1.28
N TRP A 309 -4.85 -1.53 -0.65
CA TRP A 309 -4.42 -2.02 0.65
C TRP A 309 -5.51 -1.95 1.70
N ASN A 310 -6.22 -0.82 1.74
CA ASN A 310 -7.30 -0.59 2.70
C ASN A 310 -8.64 -1.24 2.30
N GLN A 311 -8.76 -1.70 1.04
CA GLN A 311 -9.96 -2.35 0.52
C GLN A 311 -9.92 -3.88 0.70
N ALA A 312 -8.75 -4.48 1.01
CA ALA A 312 -8.63 -5.92 1.20
C ALA A 312 -9.45 -6.40 2.40
N GLY A 313 -10.23 -7.45 2.19
CA GLY A 313 -11.14 -8.00 3.21
C GLY A 313 -10.50 -9.02 4.15
N LYS A 314 -9.33 -9.56 3.79
CA LYS A 314 -8.58 -10.50 4.62
C LYS A 314 -7.26 -9.89 5.07
N GLN A 315 -6.84 -10.25 6.27
CA GLN A 315 -5.52 -9.91 6.80
C GLN A 315 -4.92 -11.14 7.47
N MET A 316 -3.66 -11.38 7.21
CA MET A 316 -2.85 -12.37 7.89
C MET A 316 -1.60 -11.70 8.46
N SER A 317 -1.31 -11.96 9.72
CA SER A 317 -0.09 -11.52 10.38
C SER A 317 0.94 -12.65 10.41
N TYR A 318 2.22 -12.30 10.37
CA TYR A 318 3.31 -13.25 10.54
C TYR A 318 4.45 -12.66 11.37
N THR A 319 5.16 -13.53 12.10
CA THR A 319 6.35 -13.15 12.87
C THR A 319 7.60 -13.37 12.02
N ALA A 320 8.45 -12.36 11.91
CA ALA A 320 9.63 -12.42 11.03
C ALA A 320 10.61 -13.54 11.38
N GLY A 321 10.76 -13.86 12.67
CA GLY A 321 11.67 -14.93 13.16
C GLY A 321 11.15 -16.35 12.93
N GLU A 322 9.84 -16.50 12.69
CA GLU A 322 9.18 -17.80 12.48
C GLU A 322 8.77 -18.03 11.02
N PHE A 323 9.23 -17.17 10.11
CA PHE A 323 8.88 -17.27 8.70
C PHE A 323 9.54 -18.52 8.07
N ASN A 324 8.76 -19.54 7.86
CA ASN A 324 9.16 -20.84 7.33
C ASN A 324 8.22 -21.31 6.20
N GLU A 325 8.45 -22.52 5.68
CA GLU A 325 7.62 -23.11 4.63
C GLU A 325 6.16 -23.29 5.07
N ASP A 326 5.92 -23.60 6.35
CA ASP A 326 4.57 -23.80 6.88
C ASP A 326 3.77 -22.50 6.85
N VAL A 327 4.39 -21.36 7.18
CA VAL A 327 3.76 -20.02 7.07
C VAL A 327 3.37 -19.73 5.63
N VAL A 328 4.19 -20.10 4.66
CA VAL A 328 3.85 -19.93 3.23
C VAL A 328 2.67 -20.80 2.83
N VAL A 329 2.60 -22.03 3.33
CA VAL A 329 1.45 -22.92 3.11
C VAL A 329 0.18 -22.34 3.74
N ASP A 330 0.29 -21.76 4.94
CA ASP A 330 -0.83 -21.08 5.62
C ASP A 330 -1.27 -19.82 4.87
N ILE A 331 -0.35 -19.01 4.35
CA ILE A 331 -0.64 -17.89 3.47
C ILE A 331 -1.42 -18.38 2.24
N MET A 332 -0.97 -19.44 1.60
CA MET A 332 -1.66 -19.98 0.43
C MET A 332 -3.04 -20.56 0.80
N ARG A 333 -3.14 -21.25 1.93
CA ARG A 333 -4.43 -21.76 2.42
C ARG A 333 -5.41 -20.60 2.62
N GLU A 334 -5.05 -19.60 3.39
CA GLU A 334 -5.91 -18.45 3.69
C GLU A 334 -6.29 -17.65 2.43
N ALA A 335 -5.34 -17.49 1.51
CA ALA A 335 -5.56 -16.77 0.27
C ALA A 335 -6.56 -17.46 -0.68
N PHE A 336 -6.64 -18.79 -0.68
CA PHE A 336 -7.42 -19.57 -1.66
C PHE A 336 -8.64 -20.29 -1.08
N THR A 337 -8.88 -20.23 0.24
CA THR A 337 -10.03 -20.84 0.90
C THR A 337 -11.03 -19.80 1.41
N GLY A 338 -12.23 -20.24 1.77
CA GLY A 338 -13.25 -19.35 2.34
C GLY A 338 -13.87 -18.39 1.33
N ASN A 339 -14.35 -18.89 0.19
CA ASN A 339 -14.90 -18.07 -0.92
C ASN A 339 -13.92 -17.00 -1.41
N ALA A 340 -12.69 -17.38 -1.59
CA ALA A 340 -11.59 -16.46 -1.87
C ALA A 340 -11.46 -16.05 -3.35
N GLY A 341 -12.45 -16.29 -4.20
CA GLY A 341 -12.42 -15.92 -5.62
C GLY A 341 -11.65 -16.91 -6.49
N SER A 342 -10.81 -16.42 -7.41
CA SER A 342 -10.13 -17.25 -8.40
C SER A 342 -8.97 -18.07 -7.81
N LYS A 343 -8.56 -19.11 -8.54
CA LYS A 343 -7.40 -19.96 -8.17
C LYS A 343 -6.07 -19.43 -8.70
N ARG A 344 -6.07 -18.23 -9.26
CA ARG A 344 -4.87 -17.55 -9.77
C ARG A 344 -4.81 -16.15 -9.21
N LYS A 345 -3.80 -15.87 -8.38
CA LYS A 345 -3.64 -14.57 -7.73
C LYS A 345 -2.25 -14.02 -7.92
N ILE A 346 -2.10 -12.74 -7.66
CA ILE A 346 -0.83 -12.02 -7.72
C ILE A 346 -0.46 -11.65 -6.29
N LEU A 347 0.76 -11.99 -5.88
CA LEU A 347 1.37 -11.50 -4.64
C LEU A 347 2.34 -10.40 -5.01
N ILE A 348 2.14 -9.23 -4.42
CA ILE A 348 3.03 -8.07 -4.54
C ILE A 348 3.53 -7.76 -3.14
N GLY A 349 4.82 -7.65 -2.97
CA GLY A 349 5.42 -7.39 -1.65
C GLY A 349 6.67 -6.56 -1.72
N GLY A 350 7.08 -6.05 -0.56
CA GLY A 350 8.32 -5.33 -0.37
C GLY A 350 9.54 -6.25 -0.40
N SER A 351 10.71 -5.62 -0.46
CA SER A 351 12.00 -6.33 -0.65
C SER A 351 12.32 -7.29 0.48
N GLU A 352 12.03 -6.92 1.73
CA GLU A 352 12.28 -7.78 2.89
C GLU A 352 11.38 -9.01 2.91
N PHE A 353 10.09 -8.85 2.60
CA PHE A 353 9.17 -9.98 2.50
C PHE A 353 9.58 -10.95 1.39
N ILE A 354 9.85 -10.44 0.19
CA ILE A 354 10.30 -11.25 -0.94
C ILE A 354 11.67 -11.87 -0.67
N GLY A 355 12.57 -11.13 0.00
CA GLY A 355 13.87 -11.66 0.44
C GLY A 355 13.75 -12.86 1.38
N ARG A 356 12.81 -12.82 2.34
CA ARG A 356 12.50 -13.99 3.20
C ARG A 356 11.93 -15.15 2.40
N LEU A 357 11.00 -14.86 1.50
CA LEU A 357 10.42 -15.87 0.63
C LEU A 357 11.49 -16.59 -0.21
N ASN A 358 12.47 -15.85 -0.75
CA ASN A 358 13.55 -16.41 -1.57
C ASN A 358 14.59 -17.20 -0.76
N LYS A 359 14.71 -16.96 0.55
CA LYS A 359 15.62 -17.71 1.44
C LYS A 359 15.10 -19.09 1.83
N LEU A 360 13.82 -19.37 1.59
CA LEU A 360 13.21 -20.65 1.92
C LEU A 360 13.61 -21.72 0.91
N THR A 361 13.90 -22.91 1.44
CA THR A 361 14.10 -24.11 0.62
C THR A 361 12.75 -24.82 0.53
N TYR A 362 12.15 -24.76 -0.64
CA TYR A 362 10.83 -25.38 -0.86
C TYR A 362 10.95 -26.90 -0.99
N SER A 363 10.19 -27.60 -0.17
CA SER A 363 10.02 -29.04 -0.28
C SER A 363 8.89 -29.37 -1.29
N LYS A 364 8.43 -30.61 -1.32
CA LYS A 364 7.49 -31.13 -2.33
C LYS A 364 6.11 -30.45 -2.39
N VAL A 365 5.74 -29.57 -1.46
CA VAL A 365 4.38 -29.01 -1.34
C VAL A 365 4.21 -27.71 -2.12
N VAL A 366 5.25 -26.87 -2.14
CA VAL A 366 5.26 -25.63 -2.90
C VAL A 366 6.37 -25.72 -3.92
N SER A 367 6.05 -25.71 -5.21
CA SER A 367 7.06 -25.62 -6.25
C SER A 367 7.18 -24.18 -6.73
N ALA A 368 8.39 -23.63 -6.66
CA ALA A 368 8.73 -22.44 -7.42
C ALA A 368 8.68 -22.80 -8.90
N GLY A 369 7.79 -22.15 -9.63
CA GLY A 369 7.56 -22.42 -11.03
C GLY A 369 8.47 -21.61 -11.96
N GLU A 370 8.22 -21.76 -13.22
CA GLU A 370 8.87 -21.01 -14.28
C GLU A 370 8.53 -19.51 -14.19
N THR A 371 9.42 -18.66 -14.68
CA THR A 371 9.12 -17.23 -14.88
C THR A 371 8.06 -17.11 -15.97
N VAL A 372 6.96 -16.46 -15.64
CA VAL A 372 5.85 -16.22 -16.57
C VAL A 372 5.75 -14.74 -16.88
N VAL A 373 5.92 -14.39 -18.15
CA VAL A 373 5.73 -13.00 -18.61
C VAL A 373 4.24 -12.77 -18.86
N LYS A 374 3.66 -11.85 -18.13
CA LYS A 374 2.26 -11.45 -18.29
C LYS A 374 2.12 -9.95 -18.14
N TRP A 375 1.38 -9.30 -19.03
CA TRP A 375 1.24 -7.84 -19.08
C TRP A 375 2.57 -7.06 -19.18
N GLY A 376 3.65 -7.70 -19.73
CA GLY A 376 4.97 -7.11 -19.80
C GLY A 376 5.74 -7.10 -18.47
N ILE A 377 5.30 -7.86 -17.48
CA ILE A 377 5.94 -8.04 -16.18
C ILE A 377 6.36 -9.50 -16.03
N ASP A 378 7.56 -9.71 -15.50
CA ASP A 378 8.07 -11.03 -15.18
C ASP A 378 7.61 -11.45 -13.78
N PHE A 379 6.85 -12.55 -13.71
CA PHE A 379 6.37 -13.11 -12.46
C PHE A 379 7.07 -14.44 -12.15
N THR A 380 7.40 -14.65 -10.89
CA THR A 380 7.76 -15.99 -10.41
C THR A 380 6.50 -16.71 -9.99
N GLU A 381 6.19 -17.86 -10.62
CA GLU A 381 4.98 -18.62 -10.29
C GLU A 381 5.25 -19.60 -9.15
N MET A 382 4.46 -19.51 -8.09
CA MET A 382 4.39 -20.49 -7.01
C MET A 382 3.12 -21.32 -7.15
N ARG A 383 3.27 -22.65 -7.15
CA ARG A 383 2.15 -23.60 -7.29
C ARG A 383 1.95 -24.41 -6.05
N SER A 384 0.71 -24.52 -5.62
CA SER A 384 0.30 -25.44 -4.57
C SER A 384 -1.03 -26.12 -4.96
N LYS A 385 -1.48 -27.08 -4.13
CA LYS A 385 -2.81 -27.69 -4.32
C LYS A 385 -3.95 -26.67 -4.10
N PHE A 386 -3.71 -25.57 -3.40
CA PHE A 386 -4.71 -24.52 -3.18
C PHE A 386 -4.91 -23.65 -4.42
N GLY A 387 -3.84 -23.33 -5.15
CA GLY A 387 -3.88 -22.47 -6.33
C GLY A 387 -2.50 -22.06 -6.82
N LYS A 388 -2.49 -21.07 -7.72
CA LYS A 388 -1.29 -20.49 -8.32
C LYS A 388 -1.13 -19.04 -7.86
N LEU A 389 0.06 -18.71 -7.40
CA LEU A 389 0.43 -17.39 -6.94
C LEU A 389 1.56 -16.84 -7.82
N HIS A 390 1.33 -15.71 -8.44
CA HIS A 390 2.32 -14.99 -9.23
C HIS A 390 2.99 -13.96 -8.33
N VAL A 391 4.24 -14.17 -8.00
CA VAL A 391 5.01 -13.34 -7.05
C VAL A 391 5.73 -12.23 -7.80
N LEU A 392 5.67 -11.02 -7.26
CA LEU A 392 6.27 -9.82 -7.81
C LEU A 392 6.83 -8.93 -6.70
N LEU A 393 8.04 -8.42 -6.89
CA LEU A 393 8.62 -7.38 -6.06
C LEU A 393 8.07 -6.00 -6.45
N SER A 394 7.75 -5.17 -5.47
CA SER A 394 7.44 -3.76 -5.68
C SER A 394 8.23 -2.89 -4.72
N GLU A 395 9.16 -2.10 -5.25
CA GLU A 395 9.96 -1.15 -4.49
C GLU A 395 9.11 -0.03 -3.85
N VAL A 396 7.90 0.18 -4.38
CA VAL A 396 6.94 1.14 -3.81
C VAL A 396 6.50 0.76 -2.40
N PHE A 397 6.45 -0.54 -2.10
CA PHE A 397 6.20 -1.00 -0.72
C PHE A 397 7.31 -0.54 0.23
N ASP A 398 8.57 -0.63 -0.20
CA ASP A 398 9.73 -0.23 0.60
C ASP A 398 9.70 1.28 0.88
N GLU A 399 9.45 2.10 -0.13
CA GLU A 399 9.35 3.55 0.03
C GLU A 399 8.18 3.99 0.93
N CYS A 400 7.07 3.23 0.92
CA CYS A 400 5.90 3.52 1.75
C CYS A 400 5.99 2.95 3.18
N GLY A 401 7.13 2.35 3.56
CA GLY A 401 7.34 1.79 4.90
C GLY A 401 6.72 0.41 5.11
N HIS A 402 6.43 -0.31 4.04
CA HIS A 402 5.84 -1.65 4.01
C HIS A 402 6.81 -2.70 3.44
N ALA A 403 8.13 -2.55 3.68
CA ALA A 403 9.16 -3.44 3.14
C ALA A 403 8.97 -4.91 3.57
N ASP A 404 8.48 -5.13 4.78
CA ASP A 404 8.18 -6.44 5.35
C ASP A 404 6.78 -6.98 4.99
N ASP A 405 5.95 -6.18 4.34
CA ASP A 405 4.55 -6.48 4.08
C ASP A 405 4.33 -6.94 2.63
N ALA A 406 3.22 -7.61 2.41
CA ALA A 406 2.79 -8.02 1.07
C ALA A 406 1.27 -8.00 0.92
N MET A 407 0.82 -7.99 -0.32
CA MET A 407 -0.60 -8.04 -0.66
C MET A 407 -0.86 -9.10 -1.72
N ILE A 408 -1.89 -9.90 -1.52
CA ILE A 408 -2.39 -10.84 -2.52
C ILE A 408 -3.65 -10.26 -3.15
N ILE A 409 -3.62 -10.16 -4.47
CA ILE A 409 -4.68 -9.56 -5.28
C ILE A 409 -5.20 -10.59 -6.26
N ASP A 410 -6.51 -10.63 -6.42
CA ASP A 410 -7.17 -11.38 -7.48
C ASP A 410 -7.42 -10.44 -8.68
N PRO A 411 -6.73 -10.64 -9.81
CA PRO A 411 -6.85 -9.74 -10.95
C PRO A 411 -8.26 -9.75 -11.61
N GLU A 412 -9.06 -10.79 -11.38
CA GLU A 412 -10.43 -10.86 -11.91
C GLU A 412 -11.37 -9.87 -11.22
N TYR A 413 -11.07 -9.53 -9.96
CA TYR A 413 -11.86 -8.62 -9.14
C TYR A 413 -11.22 -7.24 -8.96
N LEU A 414 -10.09 -6.98 -9.65
CA LEU A 414 -9.46 -5.67 -9.72
C LEU A 414 -10.03 -4.89 -10.91
N GLN A 415 -10.63 -3.72 -10.66
CA GLN A 415 -11.21 -2.90 -11.71
C GLN A 415 -10.73 -1.46 -11.60
N LYS A 416 -10.16 -0.94 -12.70
CA LYS A 416 -9.87 0.50 -12.83
C LYS A 416 -11.12 1.22 -13.36
N TYR A 417 -11.46 2.33 -12.71
CA TYR A 417 -12.43 3.30 -13.20
C TYR A 417 -11.71 4.59 -13.55
N SER A 418 -12.00 5.12 -14.73
CA SER A 418 -11.43 6.37 -15.21
C SER A 418 -12.56 7.35 -15.53
N HIS A 419 -12.59 8.47 -14.83
CA HIS A 419 -13.49 9.58 -15.14
C HIS A 419 -12.91 10.40 -16.30
N LEU A 420 -11.61 10.71 -16.21
CA LEU A 420 -10.83 11.32 -17.28
C LEU A 420 -9.68 10.37 -17.62
N PRO A 421 -9.61 9.84 -18.85
CA PRO A 421 -8.48 9.02 -19.26
C PRO A 421 -7.20 9.84 -19.32
N PHE A 422 -6.05 9.17 -19.26
CA PHE A 422 -4.77 9.84 -19.42
C PHE A 422 -4.73 10.65 -20.71
N GLY A 423 -4.43 11.94 -20.58
CA GLY A 423 -4.29 12.88 -21.67
C GLY A 423 -3.11 13.82 -21.44
N ALA A 424 -2.49 14.23 -22.52
CA ALA A 424 -1.46 15.26 -22.56
C ALA A 424 -1.98 16.43 -23.39
N GLU A 425 -2.10 17.61 -22.80
CA GLU A 425 -2.56 18.82 -23.48
C GLU A 425 -1.41 19.83 -23.54
N SER A 426 -1.11 20.30 -24.73
CA SER A 426 -0.17 21.41 -24.93
C SER A 426 -0.88 22.74 -24.75
N LEU A 427 -0.40 23.55 -23.82
CA LEU A 427 -0.90 24.89 -23.56
C LEU A 427 0.08 25.93 -24.09
N ASP A 428 -0.35 26.76 -25.03
CA ASP A 428 0.40 27.92 -25.48
C ASP A 428 0.11 29.10 -24.54
N LEU A 429 0.95 29.25 -23.52
CA LEU A 429 0.84 30.33 -22.55
C LEU A 429 1.26 31.70 -23.12
N LYS A 430 1.93 31.72 -24.28
CA LYS A 430 2.29 32.94 -25.02
C LYS A 430 1.06 33.55 -25.67
N ALA A 431 0.25 32.71 -26.33
CA ALA A 431 -0.99 33.16 -26.97
C ALA A 431 -2.00 33.69 -25.94
N SER A 432 -1.99 33.15 -24.70
CA SER A 432 -2.81 33.67 -23.61
C SER A 432 -2.30 34.93 -22.95
N GLY A 433 -1.07 35.42 -23.31
CA GLY A 433 -0.44 36.59 -22.71
C GLY A 433 0.00 36.43 -21.26
N GLN A 434 -0.02 35.23 -20.72
CA GLN A 434 0.32 34.99 -19.31
C GLN A 434 1.84 34.85 -19.10
N ARG A 435 2.53 34.04 -19.92
CA ARG A 435 3.96 33.75 -19.82
C ARG A 435 4.54 33.43 -21.19
N ASN A 436 5.81 33.72 -21.38
CA ASN A 436 6.53 33.35 -22.60
C ASN A 436 7.09 31.92 -22.53
N THR A 437 6.19 30.94 -22.29
CA THR A 437 6.52 29.52 -22.12
C THR A 437 5.54 28.67 -22.92
N ASP A 438 6.00 27.52 -23.37
CA ASP A 438 5.18 26.41 -23.83
C ASP A 438 5.03 25.45 -22.67
N ALA A 439 3.81 25.04 -22.35
CA ALA A 439 3.53 24.10 -21.27
C ALA A 439 2.84 22.84 -21.80
N LEU A 440 3.20 21.71 -21.25
CA LEU A 440 2.51 20.44 -21.43
C LEU A 440 1.86 20.05 -20.10
N VAL A 441 0.57 19.80 -20.11
CA VAL A 441 -0.20 19.38 -18.94
C VAL A 441 -0.66 17.94 -19.12
N LEU A 442 -0.15 17.06 -18.26
CA LEU A 442 -0.58 15.68 -18.14
C LEU A 442 -1.72 15.60 -17.13
N THR A 443 -2.79 14.93 -17.48
CA THR A 443 -3.96 14.80 -16.58
C THR A 443 -4.56 13.41 -16.68
N GLU A 444 -4.89 12.81 -15.54
CA GLU A 444 -5.71 11.59 -15.46
C GLU A 444 -6.58 11.68 -14.20
N ALA A 445 -7.86 11.29 -14.28
CA ALA A 445 -8.71 11.15 -13.13
C ALA A 445 -9.23 9.71 -13.04
N SER A 446 -8.70 8.95 -12.09
CA SER A 446 -9.00 7.52 -12.00
C SER A 446 -8.93 6.99 -10.56
N CYS A 447 -9.47 5.79 -10.34
CA CYS A 447 -9.40 5.05 -9.09
C CYS A 447 -9.35 3.55 -9.36
N LEU A 448 -8.84 2.79 -8.38
CA LEU A 448 -8.90 1.34 -8.35
C LEU A 448 -9.94 0.86 -7.34
N VAL A 449 -10.66 -0.20 -7.71
CA VAL A 449 -11.67 -0.82 -6.88
C VAL A 449 -11.44 -2.32 -6.80
N LEU A 450 -11.47 -2.85 -5.59
CA LEU A 450 -11.54 -4.28 -5.33
C LEU A 450 -13.00 -4.69 -5.16
N ARG A 451 -13.55 -5.37 -6.17
CA ARG A 451 -14.98 -5.69 -6.20
C ARG A 451 -15.41 -6.74 -5.20
N TYR A 452 -14.52 -7.62 -4.81
CA TYR A 452 -14.77 -8.71 -3.86
C TYR A 452 -13.68 -8.72 -2.80
N PRO A 453 -13.82 -7.98 -1.69
CA PRO A 453 -12.77 -7.81 -0.69
C PRO A 453 -12.20 -9.12 -0.13
N LYS A 454 -13.03 -10.16 0.03
CA LYS A 454 -12.60 -11.48 0.53
C LYS A 454 -11.67 -12.24 -0.43
N ALA A 455 -11.62 -11.84 -1.71
CA ALA A 455 -10.68 -12.40 -2.68
C ALA A 455 -9.27 -11.83 -2.52
N HIS A 456 -9.10 -10.78 -1.73
CA HIS A 456 -7.85 -10.07 -1.54
C HIS A 456 -7.39 -10.16 -0.09
N MET A 457 -6.08 -10.27 0.10
CA MET A 457 -5.48 -10.43 1.42
C MET A 457 -4.26 -9.54 1.56
N ARG A 458 -4.13 -8.86 2.68
CA ARG A 458 -2.91 -8.20 3.10
C ARG A 458 -2.16 -9.09 4.09
N ILE A 459 -0.85 -9.10 3.96
CA ILE A 459 0.07 -9.85 4.83
C ILE A 459 0.91 -8.80 5.54
N VAL A 460 0.86 -8.79 6.85
CA VAL A 460 1.48 -7.77 7.68
C VAL A 460 2.42 -8.45 8.67
N LYS A 461 3.62 -7.91 8.82
CA LYS A 461 4.55 -8.35 9.85
C LYS A 461 4.04 -7.90 11.22
N GLU A 462 3.96 -8.83 12.17
CA GLU A 462 3.83 -8.49 13.59
C GLU A 462 5.17 -8.00 14.12
N GLY A 463 5.11 -6.89 14.89
CA GLY A 463 6.27 -6.19 15.40
C GLY A 463 7.05 -6.94 16.47
#